data_bb0fbba4fcd71b258dca50401d318b41
#
_entry.id   bb0fbba4fcd71b258dca50401d318b41
#
_cell.length_a   1.000
_cell.length_b   1.000
_cell.length_c   1.000
_cell.angle_alpha   90.00
_cell.angle_beta   90.00
_cell.angle_gamma   90.00
#
_symmetry.space_group_name_H-M   'P 1'
#
loop_
_entity.id
_entity.type
_entity.pdbx_description
1 polymer ?
#
loop_
_entity_poly.entity_id
_entity_poly.type
_entity_poly.pdbx_seq_one_letter_code
_entity_poly.pdbx_strand_id
1 'polypeptide(L)'
;GVFMIDCDATGVTLRPHRTLDGGRAADVELTGVNVGRAQMLGGLEDASDAIEAAIDRTIAALSADAVGAMAKLVEETVEYTKTREQFGKPISKFQVLAHRLVDMKVSEEEARAVTTLAVLSADAPASKRRRAVSSAKSKVGRCARFVGQNAIQTHGAIGTTADLTIGSYAKRLMVYEASYGSTARH
;
A
#
# COMPACT_ATOMS: atom_id res chain seq x y z
N GLY A 1 -27.97 2.19 -5.53
CA GLY A 1 -27.39 2.12 -6.87
C GLY A 1 -26.02 2.78 -6.93
N VAL A 2 -25.24 2.47 -7.97
CA VAL A 2 -23.96 3.12 -8.29
C VAL A 2 -24.15 3.92 -9.56
N PHE A 3 -23.58 5.12 -9.59
CA PHE A 3 -23.71 6.03 -10.73
C PHE A 3 -22.33 6.49 -11.22
N MET A 4 -22.17 6.60 -12.51
CA MET A 4 -20.99 7.16 -13.17
C MET A 4 -21.27 8.64 -13.46
N ILE A 5 -20.41 9.52 -12.92
CA ILE A 5 -20.57 10.98 -13.02
C ILE A 5 -19.28 11.54 -13.62
N ASP A 6 -19.41 12.39 -14.63
CA ASP A 6 -18.25 13.09 -15.20
C ASP A 6 -17.71 14.10 -14.19
N CYS A 7 -16.39 14.20 -14.12
CA CYS A 7 -15.72 15.09 -13.16
C CYS A 7 -15.99 16.59 -13.43
N ASP A 8 -16.42 16.94 -14.64
CA ASP A 8 -16.78 18.29 -15.07
C ASP A 8 -18.30 18.53 -15.10
N ALA A 9 -19.10 17.57 -14.60
CA ALA A 9 -20.56 17.72 -14.54
C ALA A 9 -20.97 18.89 -13.62
N THR A 10 -22.06 19.57 -13.98
CA THR A 10 -22.61 20.65 -13.16
C THR A 10 -22.91 20.17 -11.74
N GLY A 11 -22.38 20.87 -10.74
CA GLY A 11 -22.52 20.52 -9.34
C GLY A 11 -21.40 19.62 -8.78
N VAL A 12 -20.44 19.21 -9.59
CA VAL A 12 -19.22 18.50 -9.13
C VAL A 12 -18.12 19.54 -8.87
N THR A 13 -17.56 19.53 -7.68
CA THR A 13 -16.39 20.34 -7.32
C THR A 13 -15.27 19.42 -6.88
N LEU A 14 -14.09 19.53 -7.50
CA LEU A 14 -12.90 18.80 -7.14
C LEU A 14 -11.90 19.72 -6.46
N ARG A 15 -11.38 19.30 -5.30
CA ARG A 15 -10.28 19.98 -4.57
C ARG A 15 -9.05 19.09 -4.59
N PRO A 16 -8.18 19.23 -5.63
CA PRO A 16 -7.02 18.36 -5.77
C PRO A 16 -5.95 18.64 -4.73
N HIS A 17 -5.31 17.57 -4.24
CA HIS A 17 -4.17 17.65 -3.34
C HIS A 17 -3.16 16.54 -3.64
N ARG A 18 -1.95 16.66 -3.08
CA ARG A 18 -0.92 15.63 -3.18
C ARG A 18 -0.95 14.72 -1.96
N THR A 19 -0.76 13.42 -2.19
CA THR A 19 -0.53 12.45 -1.12
C THR A 19 0.94 12.44 -0.69
N LEU A 20 1.23 11.86 0.50
CA LEU A 20 2.56 11.80 1.09
C LEU A 20 3.60 11.15 0.16
N ASP A 21 3.19 10.17 -0.63
CA ASP A 21 4.03 9.44 -1.60
C ASP A 21 4.15 10.14 -2.96
N GLY A 22 3.64 11.38 -3.07
CA GLY A 22 3.68 12.17 -4.30
C GLY A 22 2.55 11.87 -5.29
N GLY A 23 1.63 10.97 -4.96
CA GLY A 23 0.41 10.71 -5.73
C GLY A 23 -0.52 11.92 -5.79
N ARG A 24 -1.60 11.79 -6.53
CA ARG A 24 -2.66 12.80 -6.64
C ARG A 24 -3.96 12.23 -6.11
N ALA A 25 -4.66 13.01 -5.31
CA ALA A 25 -6.00 12.76 -4.82
C ALA A 25 -6.84 14.03 -4.91
N ALA A 26 -8.14 13.94 -4.73
CA ALA A 26 -9.00 15.08 -4.62
C ALA A 26 -10.15 14.78 -3.65
N ASP A 27 -10.57 15.80 -2.90
CA ASP A 27 -11.87 15.78 -2.25
C ASP A 27 -12.94 16.09 -3.31
N VAL A 28 -14.02 15.32 -3.28
CA VAL A 28 -15.14 15.45 -4.23
C VAL A 28 -16.35 15.95 -3.48
N GLU A 29 -16.86 17.10 -3.89
CA GLU A 29 -18.08 17.69 -3.36
C GLU A 29 -19.17 17.65 -4.45
N LEU A 30 -20.33 17.10 -4.10
CA LEU A 30 -21.48 16.96 -5.01
C LEU A 30 -22.63 17.82 -4.50
N THR A 31 -23.03 18.86 -5.27
CA THR A 31 -24.10 19.77 -4.90
C THR A 31 -25.12 19.87 -6.03
N GLY A 32 -26.29 19.28 -5.81
CA GLY A 32 -27.38 19.34 -6.79
C GLY A 32 -27.07 18.62 -8.12
N VAL A 33 -26.19 17.62 -8.10
CA VAL A 33 -25.85 16.84 -9.30
C VAL A 33 -27.05 15.99 -9.71
N ASN A 34 -27.51 16.14 -10.96
CA ASN A 34 -28.58 15.34 -11.53
C ASN A 34 -27.99 14.15 -12.29
N VAL A 35 -28.44 12.95 -11.95
CA VAL A 35 -28.03 11.70 -12.62
C VAL A 35 -29.23 11.02 -13.25
N GLY A 36 -29.06 10.62 -14.50
CA GLY A 36 -30.08 9.88 -15.26
C GLY A 36 -29.85 8.36 -15.20
N ARG A 37 -30.84 7.61 -15.69
CA ARG A 37 -30.76 6.14 -15.79
C ARG A 37 -29.57 5.66 -16.63
N ALA A 38 -29.18 6.41 -17.64
CA ALA A 38 -28.04 6.08 -18.50
C ALA A 38 -26.68 6.08 -17.75
N GLN A 39 -26.60 6.80 -16.64
CA GLN A 39 -25.39 6.88 -15.81
C GLN A 39 -25.36 5.83 -14.70
N MET A 40 -26.45 5.08 -14.53
CA MET A 40 -26.57 4.06 -13.48
C MET A 40 -25.87 2.77 -13.90
N LEU A 41 -25.00 2.27 -13.04
CA LEU A 41 -24.32 0.99 -13.18
C LEU A 41 -25.15 -0.09 -12.46
N GLY A 42 -25.67 -1.04 -13.23
CA GLY A 42 -26.58 -2.08 -12.69
C GLY A 42 -28.01 -1.57 -12.47
N GLY A 43 -28.63 -1.96 -11.37
CA GLY A 43 -30.00 -1.57 -10.99
C GLY A 43 -30.06 -0.59 -9.81
N LEU A 44 -31.27 -0.17 -9.43
CA LEU A 44 -31.51 0.61 -8.20
C LEU A 44 -31.40 -0.25 -6.93
N GLU A 45 -31.13 -1.52 -7.08
CA GLU A 45 -30.93 -2.47 -5.98
C GLU A 45 -29.73 -2.14 -5.12
N ASP A 46 -29.60 -2.82 -4.00
CA ASP A 46 -28.44 -2.67 -3.12
C ASP A 46 -27.15 -3.08 -3.86
N ALA A 47 -26.23 -2.15 -4.01
CA ALA A 47 -24.94 -2.35 -4.67
C ALA A 47 -23.81 -2.68 -3.67
N SER A 48 -24.10 -2.89 -2.41
CA SER A 48 -23.12 -3.09 -1.33
C SER A 48 -22.15 -4.22 -1.65
N ASP A 49 -22.64 -5.36 -2.12
CA ASP A 49 -21.80 -6.52 -2.44
C ASP A 49 -20.83 -6.23 -3.59
N ALA A 50 -21.26 -5.48 -4.59
CA ALA A 50 -20.41 -5.08 -5.72
C ALA A 50 -19.33 -4.10 -5.28
N ILE A 51 -19.68 -3.11 -4.46
CA ILE A 51 -18.75 -2.12 -3.89
C ILE A 51 -17.72 -2.82 -2.99
N GLU A 52 -18.16 -3.71 -2.11
CA GLU A 52 -17.26 -4.47 -1.25
C GLU A 52 -16.32 -5.39 -2.03
N ALA A 53 -16.82 -6.02 -3.10
CA ALA A 53 -15.97 -6.82 -3.98
C ALA A 53 -14.91 -5.96 -4.70
N ALA A 54 -15.25 -4.75 -5.10
CA ALA A 54 -14.32 -3.81 -5.71
C ALA A 54 -13.25 -3.34 -4.69
N ILE A 55 -13.66 -3.03 -3.46
CA ILE A 55 -12.75 -2.66 -2.37
C ILE A 55 -11.79 -3.80 -2.04
N ASP A 56 -12.30 -5.04 -1.90
CA ASP A 56 -11.48 -6.22 -1.63
C ASP A 56 -10.40 -6.42 -2.70
N ARG A 57 -10.76 -6.32 -3.99
CA ARG A 57 -9.82 -6.42 -5.10
C ARG A 57 -8.79 -5.29 -5.09
N THR A 58 -9.23 -4.08 -4.75
CA THR A 58 -8.34 -2.92 -4.62
C THR A 58 -7.32 -3.13 -3.50
N ILE A 59 -7.74 -3.61 -2.34
CA ILE A 59 -6.83 -3.91 -1.21
C ILE A 59 -5.83 -5.00 -1.59
N ALA A 60 -6.26 -6.05 -2.30
CA ALA A 60 -5.36 -7.10 -2.77
C ALA A 60 -4.30 -6.55 -3.75
N ALA A 61 -4.70 -5.70 -4.69
CA ALA A 61 -3.78 -5.05 -5.64
C ALA A 61 -2.80 -4.10 -4.94
N LEU A 62 -3.27 -3.28 -4.00
CA LEU A 62 -2.41 -2.40 -3.20
C LEU A 62 -1.46 -3.19 -2.30
N SER A 63 -1.89 -4.36 -1.80
CA SER A 63 -1.00 -5.25 -1.04
C SER A 63 0.14 -5.80 -1.91
N ALA A 64 -0.14 -6.13 -3.17
CA ALA A 64 0.89 -6.56 -4.12
C ALA A 64 1.88 -5.44 -4.45
N ASP A 65 1.40 -4.21 -4.63
CA ASP A 65 2.23 -3.01 -4.79
C ASP A 65 3.15 -2.79 -3.57
N ALA A 66 2.59 -2.89 -2.36
CA ALA A 66 3.35 -2.76 -1.12
C ALA A 66 4.44 -3.86 -0.96
N VAL A 67 4.15 -5.10 -1.35
CA VAL A 67 5.14 -6.19 -1.38
C VAL A 67 6.27 -5.87 -2.34
N GLY A 68 5.97 -5.34 -3.54
CA GLY A 68 6.97 -4.89 -4.50
C GLY A 68 7.86 -3.77 -3.93
N ALA A 69 7.26 -2.78 -3.26
CA ALA A 69 8.00 -1.71 -2.59
C ALA A 69 8.90 -2.23 -1.46
N MET A 70 8.42 -3.18 -0.65
CA MET A 70 9.23 -3.82 0.40
C MET A 70 10.40 -4.61 -0.19
N ALA A 71 10.17 -5.39 -1.26
CA ALA A 71 11.23 -6.13 -1.94
C ALA A 71 12.35 -5.19 -2.41
N LYS A 72 11.97 -4.04 -3.01
CA LYS A 72 12.94 -3.04 -3.46
C LYS A 72 13.70 -2.39 -2.31
N LEU A 73 13.02 -2.07 -1.21
CA LEU A 73 13.66 -1.55 0.00
C LEU A 73 14.67 -2.54 0.59
N VAL A 74 14.34 -3.82 0.65
CA VAL A 74 15.25 -4.87 1.15
C VAL A 74 16.47 -4.96 0.25
N GLU A 75 16.28 -5.06 -1.07
CA GLU A 75 17.36 -5.13 -2.06
C GLU A 75 18.33 -3.95 -1.93
N GLU A 76 17.83 -2.72 -2.00
CA GLU A 76 18.64 -1.50 -1.94
C GLU A 76 19.33 -1.35 -0.59
N THR A 77 18.68 -1.74 0.52
CA THR A 77 19.29 -1.69 1.84
C THR A 77 20.44 -2.70 1.97
N VAL A 78 20.28 -3.90 1.43
CA VAL A 78 21.35 -4.90 1.40
C VAL A 78 22.55 -4.38 0.63
N GLU A 79 22.35 -3.85 -0.58
CA GLU A 79 23.46 -3.30 -1.40
C GLU A 79 24.14 -2.11 -0.73
N TYR A 80 23.38 -1.19 -0.15
CA TYR A 80 23.92 -0.09 0.62
C TYR A 80 24.83 -0.55 1.75
N THR A 81 24.41 -1.56 2.53
CA THR A 81 25.22 -2.06 3.65
C THR A 81 26.51 -2.74 3.23
N LYS A 82 26.60 -3.27 2.00
CA LYS A 82 27.80 -3.88 1.44
C LYS A 82 28.82 -2.83 1.01
N THR A 83 28.37 -1.65 0.59
CA THR A 83 29.22 -0.58 0.04
C THR A 83 29.56 0.48 1.06
N ARG A 84 28.67 0.73 2.04
CA ARG A 84 28.90 1.72 3.09
C ARG A 84 29.91 1.22 4.12
N GLU A 85 31.00 1.94 4.30
CA GLU A 85 32.03 1.61 5.29
C GLU A 85 31.94 2.51 6.51
N GLN A 86 32.11 1.93 7.69
CA GLN A 86 32.29 2.58 8.97
C GLN A 86 33.13 1.68 9.88
N PHE A 87 33.94 2.30 10.76
CA PHE A 87 34.83 1.56 11.66
C PHE A 87 35.77 0.59 10.91
N GLY A 88 36.26 1.01 9.72
CA GLY A 88 37.24 0.26 8.93
C GLY A 88 36.71 -0.95 8.16
N LYS A 89 35.40 -1.12 8.04
CA LYS A 89 34.78 -2.22 7.28
C LYS A 89 33.37 -1.89 6.77
N PRO A 90 32.87 -2.61 5.75
CA PRO A 90 31.47 -2.51 5.33
C PRO A 90 30.52 -2.76 6.50
N ILE A 91 29.44 -1.94 6.60
CA ILE A 91 28.51 -2.04 7.72
C ILE A 91 27.72 -3.36 7.72
N SER A 92 27.63 -4.07 6.59
CA SER A 92 27.09 -5.44 6.50
C SER A 92 27.83 -6.47 7.35
N LYS A 93 29.08 -6.17 7.76
CA LYS A 93 29.87 -7.05 8.62
C LYS A 93 29.50 -6.96 10.11
N PHE A 94 28.62 -6.05 10.49
CA PHE A 94 28.08 -5.97 11.84
C PHE A 94 26.88 -6.90 11.98
N GLN A 95 26.98 -7.88 12.88
CA GLN A 95 25.97 -8.93 13.05
C GLN A 95 24.56 -8.38 13.32
N VAL A 96 24.44 -7.29 14.10
CA VAL A 96 23.15 -6.64 14.37
C VAL A 96 22.47 -6.14 13.11
N LEU A 97 23.22 -5.65 12.13
CA LEU A 97 22.65 -5.22 10.84
C LEU A 97 22.32 -6.42 9.96
N ALA A 98 23.18 -7.44 9.94
CA ALA A 98 22.89 -8.68 9.21
C ALA A 98 21.58 -9.33 9.68
N HIS A 99 21.35 -9.45 11.00
CA HIS A 99 20.09 -9.96 11.55
C HIS A 99 18.90 -9.10 11.14
N ARG A 100 19.02 -7.77 11.23
CA ARG A 100 17.96 -6.85 10.81
C ARG A 100 17.58 -7.03 9.34
N LEU A 101 18.56 -7.19 8.44
CA LEU A 101 18.29 -7.44 7.02
C LEU A 101 17.57 -8.76 6.79
N VAL A 102 17.93 -9.82 7.55
CA VAL A 102 17.22 -11.10 7.51
C VAL A 102 15.78 -10.92 7.99
N ASP A 103 15.53 -10.23 9.08
CA ASP A 103 14.18 -9.97 9.60
C ASP A 103 13.33 -9.16 8.61
N MET A 104 13.94 -8.19 7.91
CA MET A 104 13.26 -7.45 6.84
C MET A 104 12.88 -8.38 5.69
N LYS A 105 13.78 -9.28 5.27
CA LYS A 105 13.48 -10.25 4.20
C LYS A 105 12.40 -11.23 4.62
N VAL A 106 12.44 -11.76 5.83
CA VAL A 106 11.39 -12.63 6.38
C VAL A 106 10.03 -11.92 6.36
N SER A 107 9.99 -10.66 6.81
CA SER A 107 8.76 -9.86 6.81
C SER A 107 8.20 -9.64 5.40
N GLU A 108 9.08 -9.41 4.42
CA GLU A 108 8.67 -9.27 3.01
C GLU A 108 8.07 -10.58 2.48
N GLU A 109 8.69 -11.73 2.74
CA GLU A 109 8.18 -13.04 2.32
C GLU A 109 6.85 -13.41 3.00
N GLU A 110 6.69 -13.10 4.28
CA GLU A 110 5.40 -13.26 4.98
C GLU A 110 4.30 -12.41 4.34
N ALA A 111 4.61 -11.15 4.00
CA ALA A 111 3.67 -10.26 3.32
C ALA A 111 3.31 -10.79 1.93
N ARG A 112 4.29 -11.31 1.19
CA ARG A 112 4.09 -11.93 -0.13
C ARG A 112 3.15 -13.13 -0.05
N ALA A 113 3.35 -14.01 0.92
CA ALA A 113 2.52 -15.22 1.09
C ALA A 113 1.04 -14.87 1.33
N VAL A 114 0.75 -13.95 2.25
CA VAL A 114 -0.65 -13.55 2.53
C VAL A 114 -1.28 -12.73 1.39
N THR A 115 -0.49 -11.95 0.68
CA THR A 115 -0.95 -11.22 -0.52
C THR A 115 -1.33 -12.20 -1.64
N THR A 116 -0.51 -13.22 -1.87
CA THR A 116 -0.82 -14.28 -2.83
C THR A 116 -2.14 -14.97 -2.49
N LEU A 117 -2.36 -15.28 -1.20
CA LEU A 117 -3.64 -15.86 -0.76
C LEU A 117 -4.83 -14.92 -1.04
N ALA A 118 -4.68 -13.61 -0.79
CA ALA A 118 -5.72 -12.63 -1.06
C ALA A 118 -6.05 -12.54 -2.55
N VAL A 119 -5.04 -12.49 -3.41
CA VAL A 119 -5.20 -12.45 -4.88
C VAL A 119 -5.90 -13.73 -5.38
N LEU A 120 -5.46 -14.91 -4.95
CA LEU A 120 -6.07 -16.19 -5.32
C LEU A 120 -7.52 -16.33 -4.81
N SER A 121 -7.89 -15.55 -3.80
CA SER A 121 -9.24 -15.54 -3.25
C SER A 121 -10.15 -14.46 -3.88
N ALA A 122 -9.70 -13.72 -4.88
CA ALA A 122 -10.43 -12.57 -5.47
C ALA A 122 -11.81 -12.93 -6.00
N ASP A 123 -11.97 -14.12 -6.55
CA ASP A 123 -13.24 -14.63 -7.09
C ASP A 123 -13.92 -15.69 -6.19
N ALA A 124 -13.42 -15.86 -4.97
CA ALA A 124 -14.06 -16.74 -3.99
C ALA A 124 -15.35 -16.11 -3.42
N PRO A 125 -16.22 -16.91 -2.77
CA PRO A 125 -17.40 -16.40 -2.04
C PRO A 125 -17.01 -15.26 -1.09
N ALA A 126 -17.88 -14.25 -0.93
CA ALA A 126 -17.62 -13.01 -0.22
C ALA A 126 -16.96 -13.20 1.16
N SER A 127 -17.43 -14.14 1.97
CA SER A 127 -16.87 -14.39 3.30
C SER A 127 -15.42 -14.88 3.27
N LYS A 128 -15.06 -15.73 2.30
CA LYS A 128 -13.71 -16.25 2.11
C LYS A 128 -12.78 -15.15 1.58
N ARG A 129 -13.23 -14.40 0.57
CA ARG A 129 -12.51 -13.27 -0.02
C ARG A 129 -12.18 -12.21 1.03
N ARG A 130 -13.20 -11.72 1.77
CA ARG A 130 -13.03 -10.71 2.82
C ARG A 130 -12.02 -11.15 3.89
N ARG A 131 -12.11 -12.39 4.35
CA ARG A 131 -11.19 -12.93 5.35
C ARG A 131 -9.74 -12.93 4.83
N ALA A 132 -9.52 -13.40 3.61
CA ALA A 132 -8.19 -13.43 3.01
C ALA A 132 -7.61 -12.01 2.83
N VAL A 133 -8.42 -11.09 2.30
CA VAL A 133 -8.03 -9.69 2.07
C VAL A 133 -7.77 -8.95 3.38
N SER A 134 -8.64 -9.10 4.37
CA SER A 134 -8.47 -8.45 5.68
C SER A 134 -7.21 -8.98 6.39
N SER A 135 -6.97 -10.29 6.36
CA SER A 135 -5.74 -10.90 6.89
C SER A 135 -4.49 -10.38 6.17
N ALA A 136 -4.54 -10.26 4.84
CA ALA A 136 -3.45 -9.69 4.06
C ALA A 136 -3.20 -8.24 4.43
N LYS A 137 -4.24 -7.38 4.45
CA LYS A 137 -4.12 -5.96 4.79
C LYS A 137 -3.49 -5.76 6.17
N SER A 138 -3.95 -6.51 7.17
CA SER A 138 -3.40 -6.46 8.53
C SER A 138 -1.93 -6.90 8.57
N LYS A 139 -1.57 -8.04 7.97
CA LYS A 139 -0.19 -8.55 7.98
C LYS A 139 0.75 -7.68 7.16
N VAL A 140 0.37 -7.35 5.92
CA VAL A 140 1.19 -6.51 5.01
C VAL A 140 1.43 -5.14 5.62
N GLY A 141 0.43 -4.53 6.28
CA GLY A 141 0.60 -3.23 6.95
C GLY A 141 1.66 -3.26 8.06
N ARG A 142 1.69 -4.32 8.87
CA ARG A 142 2.74 -4.51 9.89
C ARG A 142 4.12 -4.69 9.27
N CYS A 143 4.21 -5.56 8.26
CA CYS A 143 5.47 -5.82 7.54
C CYS A 143 5.98 -4.56 6.83
N ALA A 144 5.11 -3.82 6.17
CA ALA A 144 5.42 -2.57 5.48
C ALA A 144 6.01 -1.52 6.42
N ARG A 145 5.40 -1.35 7.59
CA ARG A 145 5.93 -0.45 8.63
C ARG A 145 7.31 -0.89 9.10
N PHE A 146 7.46 -2.18 9.40
CA PHE A 146 8.74 -2.73 9.87
C PHE A 146 9.85 -2.58 8.83
N VAL A 147 9.61 -3.00 7.59
CA VAL A 147 10.61 -2.92 6.51
C VAL A 147 10.95 -1.45 6.18
N GLY A 148 9.93 -0.58 6.03
CA GLY A 148 10.15 0.84 5.73
C GLY A 148 10.96 1.56 6.79
N GLN A 149 10.64 1.38 8.07
CA GLN A 149 11.38 2.00 9.17
C GLN A 149 12.82 1.49 9.27
N ASN A 150 13.03 0.17 9.13
CA ASN A 150 14.38 -0.40 9.20
C ASN A 150 15.24 -0.04 8.00
N ALA A 151 14.66 0.11 6.81
CA ALA A 151 15.37 0.59 5.63
C ALA A 151 15.88 2.03 5.86
N ILE A 152 15.01 2.97 6.25
CA ILE A 152 15.39 4.34 6.57
C ILE A 152 16.45 4.36 7.69
N GLN A 153 16.25 3.64 8.78
CA GLN A 153 17.19 3.59 9.91
C GLN A 153 18.56 3.07 9.49
N THR A 154 18.62 2.06 8.60
CA THR A 154 19.88 1.47 8.15
C THR A 154 20.66 2.42 7.23
N HIS A 155 19.98 3.22 6.43
CA HIS A 155 20.62 4.26 5.61
C HIS A 155 21.01 5.50 6.44
N GLY A 156 20.38 5.73 7.58
CA GLY A 156 20.60 6.93 8.40
C GLY A 156 20.06 8.19 7.71
N ALA A 157 20.72 9.34 7.89
CA ALA A 157 20.26 10.63 7.39
C ALA A 157 20.01 10.65 5.88
N ILE A 158 20.85 9.97 5.07
CA ILE A 158 20.69 9.92 3.61
C ILE A 158 19.38 9.21 3.19
N GLY A 159 18.88 8.28 3.99
CA GLY A 159 17.59 7.59 3.73
C GLY A 159 16.37 8.51 3.80
N THR A 160 16.51 9.71 4.35
CA THR A 160 15.44 10.72 4.43
C THR A 160 15.56 11.81 3.38
N THR A 161 16.63 11.82 2.59
CA THR A 161 16.87 12.81 1.52
C THR A 161 16.16 12.38 0.23
N ALA A 162 16.12 13.30 -0.75
CA ALA A 162 15.63 13.03 -2.09
C ALA A 162 16.66 12.33 -3.00
N ASP A 163 17.91 12.17 -2.51
CA ASP A 163 19.00 11.59 -3.30
C ASP A 163 18.84 10.07 -3.48
N LEU A 164 18.10 9.42 -2.57
CA LEU A 164 17.82 8.00 -2.65
C LEU A 164 16.32 7.72 -2.77
N THR A 165 15.98 6.66 -3.48
CA THR A 165 14.59 6.19 -3.66
C THR A 165 13.96 5.61 -2.39
N ILE A 166 14.77 5.28 -1.39
CA ILE A 166 14.36 4.69 -0.10
C ILE A 166 13.22 5.47 0.56
N GLY A 167 13.35 6.80 0.64
CA GLY A 167 12.31 7.67 1.22
C GLY A 167 10.98 7.61 0.47
N SER A 168 11.02 7.48 -0.86
CA SER A 168 9.81 7.39 -1.69
C SER A 168 9.08 6.08 -1.48
N TYR A 169 9.78 4.94 -1.46
CA TYR A 169 9.18 3.64 -1.17
C TYR A 169 8.63 3.59 0.26
N ALA A 170 9.36 4.12 1.25
CA ALA A 170 8.87 4.16 2.63
C ALA A 170 7.57 4.99 2.76
N LYS A 171 7.47 6.15 2.09
CA LYS A 171 6.25 6.96 2.04
C LYS A 171 5.10 6.20 1.36
N ARG A 172 5.38 5.46 0.28
CA ARG A 172 4.41 4.60 -0.39
C ARG A 172 3.81 3.57 0.58
N LEU A 173 4.65 2.93 1.39
CA LEU A 173 4.22 1.98 2.41
C LEU A 173 3.38 2.63 3.52
N MET A 174 3.67 3.88 3.91
CA MET A 174 2.84 4.64 4.85
C MET A 174 1.45 4.95 4.27
N VAL A 175 1.37 5.36 3.01
CA VAL A 175 0.09 5.58 2.31
C VAL A 175 -0.71 4.29 2.20
N TYR A 176 -0.07 3.17 1.86
CA TYR A 176 -0.71 1.86 1.86
C TYR A 176 -1.32 1.53 3.22
N GLU A 177 -0.59 1.74 4.32
CA GLU A 177 -1.08 1.42 5.68
C GLU A 177 -2.34 2.21 6.03
N ALA A 178 -2.42 3.48 5.63
CA ALA A 178 -3.56 4.36 5.90
C ALA A 178 -4.77 4.12 4.98
N SER A 179 -4.54 3.57 3.77
CA SER A 179 -5.59 3.42 2.75
C SER A 179 -6.55 2.28 3.09
N TYR A 180 -7.85 2.47 2.80
CA TYR A 180 -8.91 1.46 2.99
C TYR A 180 -9.01 0.85 4.40
N GLY A 181 -8.60 1.58 5.40
CA GLY A 181 -8.52 1.16 6.79
C GLY A 181 -7.11 0.80 7.22
N SER A 182 -6.80 1.12 8.47
CA SER A 182 -5.49 0.82 9.07
C SER A 182 -5.34 -0.67 9.40
N THR A 183 -4.11 -1.08 9.67
CA THR A 183 -3.77 -2.43 10.18
C THR A 183 -4.61 -2.86 11.38
N ALA A 184 -4.98 -1.92 12.26
CA ALA A 184 -5.77 -2.21 13.47
C ALA A 184 -7.26 -2.42 13.17
N ARG A 185 -7.77 -1.94 12.03
CA ARG A 185 -9.17 -2.09 11.61
C ARG A 185 -9.44 -3.47 11.00
N HIS A 186 -8.45 -4.05 10.38
CA HIS A 186 -8.49 -5.35 9.72
C HIS A 186 -8.01 -6.48 10.64
#